data_0243cbebdaa81ccce692e04f3d263429
#
_entry.id   0243cbebdaa81ccce692e04f3d263429
#
_cell.length_a   1.000
_cell.length_b   1.000
_cell.length_c   1.000
_cell.angle_alpha   90.00
_cell.angle_beta   90.00
_cell.angle_gamma   90.00
#
_symmetry.space_group_name_H-M   'P 1'
#
loop_
_entity.id
_entity.type
_entity.pdbx_description
1 polymer ?
#
loop_
_entity_poly.entity_id
_entity_poly.type
_entity_poly.pdbx_seq_one_letter_code
_entity_poly.pdbx_strand_id
1 'polypeptide(L)'
;DSLMDLSTTNAAGAVYDTYLNNFKNEDGSVNWLPVCADAHGFVVNKDLFEKYDIPLPTDYESFVSACQAFDKVGIRGFSADYSYDYTCMETLQGLSASELSSAAGRKWRTAYSDPDNTEKEDLDSTVWPEAFERLEQFIKDTGLGLDDLDMNYDSVVEMYQSGRLAMYFGSSSGVKMFQDQGIHTTFLPFFQENGEKWLMTTPYFQVALNRDLAQDETRRKKAMKVLDTMLSEDAQN
;
A
#
# COMPACT_ATOMS: atom_id res chain seq x y z
N ASP A 1 -8.19 -0.27 27.43
CA ASP A 1 -7.57 -0.10 28.78
C ASP A 1 -6.60 -1.23 29.20
N SER A 2 -6.25 -2.16 28.31
CA SER A 2 -5.31 -3.27 28.60
C SER A 2 -3.87 -3.02 28.12
N LEU A 3 -3.61 -1.90 27.45
CA LEU A 3 -2.33 -1.59 26.83
C LEU A 3 -1.59 -0.48 27.58
N MET A 4 -0.25 -0.53 27.50
CA MET A 4 0.62 0.52 28.03
C MET A 4 0.67 1.71 27.09
N ASP A 5 0.81 2.92 27.65
CA ASP A 5 1.22 4.07 26.88
C ASP A 5 2.73 3.97 26.57
N LEU A 6 3.06 4.03 25.28
CA LEU A 6 4.41 3.94 24.74
C LEU A 6 4.94 5.28 24.23
N SER A 7 4.14 6.36 24.32
CA SER A 7 4.44 7.68 23.72
C SER A 7 5.80 8.28 24.13
N THR A 8 6.30 7.95 25.32
CA THR A 8 7.56 8.47 25.86
C THR A 8 8.73 7.48 25.80
N THR A 9 8.57 6.38 25.06
CA THR A 9 9.59 5.33 24.95
C THR A 9 10.63 5.65 23.88
N ASN A 10 11.84 5.08 23.98
CA ASN A 10 12.84 5.17 22.92
C ASN A 10 12.30 4.56 21.61
N ALA A 11 11.57 3.47 21.70
CA ALA A 11 10.93 2.82 20.57
C ALA A 11 9.97 3.74 19.82
N ALA A 12 9.15 4.53 20.52
CA ALA A 12 8.30 5.53 19.87
C ALA A 12 9.12 6.63 19.17
N GLY A 13 10.25 7.02 19.76
CA GLY A 13 11.17 8.00 19.17
C GLY A 13 11.89 7.49 17.91
N ALA A 14 11.92 6.18 17.65
CA ALA A 14 12.48 5.60 16.44
C ALA A 14 11.46 5.57 15.27
N VAL A 15 10.17 5.76 15.54
CA VAL A 15 9.11 5.79 14.52
C VAL A 15 8.96 7.19 13.97
N TYR A 16 8.90 7.33 12.64
CA TYR A 16 8.64 8.63 12.00
C TYR A 16 7.30 9.21 12.43
N ASP A 17 7.29 10.52 12.71
CA ASP A 17 6.11 11.25 13.18
C ASP A 17 4.88 11.04 12.29
N THR A 18 5.06 10.92 10.98
CA THR A 18 3.97 10.70 10.03
C THR A 18 3.22 9.40 10.33
N TYR A 19 3.94 8.34 10.70
CA TYR A 19 3.31 7.07 11.07
C TYR A 19 2.82 7.11 12.53
N LEU A 20 3.64 7.64 13.45
CA LEU A 20 3.29 7.69 14.86
C LEU A 20 1.99 8.46 15.12
N ASN A 21 1.77 9.55 14.38
CA ASN A 21 0.55 10.35 14.49
C ASN A 21 -0.74 9.59 14.16
N ASN A 22 -0.66 8.53 13.34
CA ASN A 22 -1.82 7.67 13.06
C ASN A 22 -2.22 6.78 14.25
N PHE A 23 -1.35 6.64 15.26
CA PHE A 23 -1.55 5.81 16.44
C PHE A 23 -1.75 6.61 17.73
N LYS A 24 -1.73 7.95 17.65
CA LYS A 24 -2.00 8.81 18.80
C LYS A 24 -3.49 8.83 19.13
N ASN A 25 -3.78 8.58 20.41
CA ASN A 25 -5.10 8.82 20.96
C ASN A 25 -5.35 10.32 21.18
N GLU A 26 -6.58 10.72 21.47
CA GLU A 26 -6.96 12.12 21.72
C GLU A 26 -6.18 12.75 22.89
N ASP A 27 -5.80 11.95 23.89
CA ASP A 27 -4.99 12.39 25.06
C ASP A 27 -3.48 12.44 24.76
N GLY A 28 -3.06 12.13 23.52
CA GLY A 28 -1.67 12.11 23.08
C GLY A 28 -0.93 10.81 23.41
N SER A 29 -1.56 9.86 24.10
CA SER A 29 -0.97 8.54 24.37
C SER A 29 -0.85 7.70 23.09
N VAL A 30 0.09 6.77 23.06
CA VAL A 30 0.33 5.84 21.95
C VAL A 30 0.38 4.41 22.51
N ASN A 31 -0.57 3.59 22.13
CA ASN A 31 -0.64 2.21 22.64
C ASN A 31 -0.09 1.16 21.64
N TRP A 32 0.14 1.57 20.38
CA TRP A 32 0.64 0.71 19.32
C TRP A 32 1.79 1.37 18.60
N LEU A 33 2.84 0.60 18.30
CA LEU A 33 3.95 1.06 17.46
C LEU A 33 4.04 0.18 16.22
N PRO A 34 4.16 0.75 15.01
CA PRO A 34 4.45 -0.02 13.81
C PRO A 34 5.91 -0.48 13.85
N VAL A 35 6.17 -1.72 13.47
CA VAL A 35 7.53 -2.27 13.38
C VAL A 35 8.16 -1.95 12.03
N CYS A 36 7.36 -1.96 10.96
CA CYS A 36 7.80 -1.63 9.62
C CYS A 36 6.68 -0.92 8.85
N ALA A 37 7.00 -0.45 7.66
CA ALA A 37 6.02 0.02 6.68
C ALA A 37 6.20 -0.76 5.38
N ASP A 38 5.10 -1.03 4.69
CA ASP A 38 5.11 -1.56 3.33
C ASP A 38 4.62 -0.48 2.37
N ALA A 39 5.14 -0.48 1.15
CA ALA A 39 4.69 0.40 0.09
C ALA A 39 3.84 -0.41 -0.90
N HIS A 40 2.74 0.16 -1.36
CA HIS A 40 1.84 -0.42 -2.35
C HIS A 40 1.96 0.33 -3.67
N GLY A 41 2.03 -0.43 -4.76
CA GLY A 41 2.23 0.05 -6.12
C GLY A 41 2.26 -1.13 -7.09
N PHE A 42 3.06 -1.03 -8.14
CA PHE A 42 3.13 -2.06 -9.16
C PHE A 42 4.42 -2.88 -9.05
N VAL A 43 4.28 -4.19 -8.88
CA VAL A 43 5.36 -5.17 -8.92
C VAL A 43 5.56 -5.58 -10.39
N VAL A 44 6.79 -5.48 -10.89
CA VAL A 44 7.09 -5.55 -12.32
C VAL A 44 8.18 -6.58 -12.62
N ASN A 45 7.88 -7.50 -13.52
CA ASN A 45 8.81 -8.54 -13.99
C ASN A 45 9.73 -8.00 -15.09
N LYS A 46 10.92 -7.52 -14.72
CA LYS A 46 11.90 -6.96 -15.65
C LYS A 46 12.36 -7.94 -16.72
N ASP A 47 12.44 -9.25 -16.40
CA ASP A 47 12.86 -10.26 -17.36
C ASP A 47 11.92 -10.32 -18.57
N LEU A 48 10.61 -10.11 -18.35
CA LEU A 48 9.63 -10.04 -19.45
C LEU A 48 9.80 -8.77 -20.29
N PHE A 49 10.02 -7.61 -19.65
CA PHE A 49 10.27 -6.36 -20.34
C PHE A 49 11.52 -6.45 -21.24
N GLU A 50 12.60 -6.99 -20.71
CA GLU A 50 13.86 -7.22 -21.46
C GLU A 50 13.64 -8.23 -22.60
N LYS A 51 12.96 -9.35 -22.33
CA LYS A 51 12.73 -10.42 -23.31
C LYS A 51 11.94 -9.96 -24.54
N TYR A 52 10.97 -9.07 -24.35
CA TYR A 52 10.08 -8.60 -25.40
C TYR A 52 10.42 -7.20 -25.93
N ASP A 53 11.56 -6.65 -25.48
CA ASP A 53 12.02 -5.30 -25.86
C ASP A 53 10.95 -4.20 -25.62
N ILE A 54 10.25 -4.32 -24.48
CA ILE A 54 9.25 -3.35 -24.03
C ILE A 54 9.90 -2.45 -22.98
N PRO A 55 9.88 -1.12 -23.12
CA PRO A 55 10.47 -0.22 -22.13
C PRO A 55 9.68 -0.25 -20.81
N LEU A 56 10.40 -0.12 -19.68
CA LEU A 56 9.77 0.02 -18.37
C LEU A 56 8.95 1.32 -18.31
N PRO A 57 7.73 1.29 -17.74
CA PRO A 57 6.89 2.47 -17.60
C PRO A 57 7.53 3.57 -16.75
N THR A 58 7.37 4.81 -17.18
CA THR A 58 7.81 6.00 -16.46
C THR A 58 6.69 6.98 -16.15
N ASP A 59 5.53 6.78 -16.76
CA ASP A 59 4.31 7.58 -16.65
C ASP A 59 3.08 6.70 -16.99
N TYR A 60 1.88 7.27 -16.89
CA TYR A 60 0.63 6.55 -17.15
C TYR A 60 0.53 6.06 -18.61
N GLU A 61 0.88 6.89 -19.59
CA GLU A 61 0.80 6.54 -21.01
C GLU A 61 1.72 5.35 -21.36
N SER A 62 2.96 5.38 -20.86
CA SER A 62 3.91 4.26 -21.05
C SER A 62 3.49 3.00 -20.29
N PHE A 63 2.81 3.13 -19.15
CA PHE A 63 2.24 1.99 -18.42
C PHE A 63 1.14 1.31 -19.24
N VAL A 64 0.19 2.07 -19.77
CA VAL A 64 -0.87 1.56 -20.64
C VAL A 64 -0.28 0.93 -21.92
N SER A 65 0.69 1.61 -22.54
CA SER A 65 1.37 1.10 -23.73
C SER A 65 2.07 -0.25 -23.46
N ALA A 66 2.69 -0.41 -22.30
CA ALA A 66 3.31 -1.68 -21.90
C ALA A 66 2.24 -2.78 -21.71
N CYS A 67 1.12 -2.50 -21.04
CA CYS A 67 0.02 -3.47 -20.92
C CYS A 67 -0.43 -3.97 -22.29
N GLN A 68 -0.72 -3.06 -23.20
CA GLN A 68 -1.17 -3.39 -24.56
C GLN A 68 -0.11 -4.13 -25.39
N ALA A 69 1.18 -3.83 -25.18
CA ALA A 69 2.27 -4.52 -25.85
C ALA A 69 2.38 -5.98 -25.40
N PHE A 70 2.23 -6.25 -24.10
CA PHE A 70 2.23 -7.61 -23.55
C PHE A 70 1.01 -8.42 -24.02
N ASP A 71 -0.17 -7.83 -24.05
CA ASP A 71 -1.39 -8.51 -24.53
C ASP A 71 -1.23 -8.97 -25.98
N LYS A 72 -0.56 -8.20 -26.86
CA LYS A 72 -0.29 -8.58 -28.25
C LYS A 72 0.61 -9.81 -28.39
N VAL A 73 1.43 -10.10 -27.39
CA VAL A 73 2.31 -11.28 -27.38
C VAL A 73 1.75 -12.43 -26.50
N GLY A 74 0.50 -12.30 -26.04
CA GLY A 74 -0.20 -13.33 -25.27
C GLY A 74 0.22 -13.42 -23.82
N ILE A 75 0.80 -12.34 -23.27
CA ILE A 75 1.12 -12.19 -21.85
C ILE A 75 0.17 -11.16 -21.26
N ARG A 76 -0.43 -11.45 -20.11
CA ARG A 76 -1.25 -10.48 -19.39
C ARG A 76 -0.37 -9.30 -18.97
N GLY A 77 -0.71 -8.08 -19.43
CA GLY A 77 0.07 -6.89 -19.10
C GLY A 77 -0.03 -6.50 -17.62
N PHE A 78 -1.26 -6.49 -17.11
CA PHE A 78 -1.54 -6.13 -15.72
C PHE A 78 -2.74 -6.91 -15.17
N SER A 79 -2.69 -7.26 -13.87
CA SER A 79 -3.81 -7.76 -13.07
C SER A 79 -3.53 -7.54 -11.58
N ALA A 80 -4.41 -8.02 -10.70
CA ALA A 80 -4.23 -8.09 -9.26
C ALA A 80 -5.14 -9.16 -8.65
N ASP A 81 -5.04 -9.36 -7.35
CA ASP A 81 -5.87 -10.29 -6.58
C ASP A 81 -7.26 -9.68 -6.23
N TYR A 82 -7.99 -9.28 -7.28
CA TYR A 82 -9.26 -8.53 -7.17
C TYR A 82 -10.43 -9.34 -6.58
N SER A 83 -10.25 -10.63 -6.27
CA SER A 83 -11.20 -11.36 -5.43
C SER A 83 -11.30 -10.83 -4.00
N TYR A 84 -10.37 -9.95 -3.60
CA TYR A 84 -10.37 -9.29 -2.30
C TYR A 84 -10.83 -7.83 -2.41
N ASP A 85 -11.83 -7.46 -1.63
CA ASP A 85 -12.39 -6.10 -1.61
C ASP A 85 -11.33 -5.02 -1.33
N TYR A 86 -10.39 -5.31 -0.43
CA TYR A 86 -9.33 -4.38 -0.07
C TYR A 86 -8.42 -4.06 -1.27
N THR A 87 -8.11 -5.03 -2.13
CA THR A 87 -7.29 -4.80 -3.34
C THR A 87 -7.98 -3.85 -4.31
N CYS A 88 -9.29 -4.01 -4.48
CA CYS A 88 -10.10 -3.07 -5.28
C CYS A 88 -10.03 -1.65 -4.71
N MET A 89 -10.21 -1.52 -3.39
CA MET A 89 -10.18 -0.23 -2.71
C MET A 89 -8.79 0.42 -2.74
N GLU A 90 -7.73 -0.34 -2.54
CA GLU A 90 -6.36 0.17 -2.57
C GLU A 90 -5.96 0.59 -3.99
N THR A 91 -6.38 -0.15 -5.02
CA THR A 91 -6.18 0.25 -6.42
C THR A 91 -6.86 1.59 -6.71
N LEU A 92 -8.13 1.74 -6.32
CA LEU A 92 -8.86 3.00 -6.45
C LEU A 92 -8.14 4.15 -5.72
N GLN A 93 -7.73 3.94 -4.48
CA GLN A 93 -7.01 4.95 -3.68
C GLN A 93 -5.68 5.35 -4.30
N GLY A 94 -4.91 4.38 -4.81
CA GLY A 94 -3.63 4.63 -5.45
C GLY A 94 -3.77 5.41 -6.75
N LEU A 95 -4.75 5.05 -7.60
CA LEU A 95 -5.05 5.75 -8.84
C LEU A 95 -5.58 7.17 -8.61
N SER A 96 -6.25 7.41 -7.49
CA SER A 96 -6.86 8.69 -7.13
C SER A 96 -6.08 9.43 -6.05
N ALA A 97 -4.80 9.11 -5.86
CA ALA A 97 -4.00 9.67 -4.78
C ALA A 97 -3.86 11.19 -4.86
N SER A 98 -3.79 11.76 -6.08
CA SER A 98 -3.74 13.20 -6.29
C SER A 98 -5.02 13.89 -5.81
N GLU A 99 -6.19 13.38 -6.19
CA GLU A 99 -7.51 13.90 -5.81
C GLU A 99 -7.73 13.77 -4.30
N LEU A 100 -7.48 12.59 -3.76
CA LEU A 100 -7.63 12.30 -2.33
C LEU A 100 -6.65 13.09 -1.45
N SER A 101 -5.48 13.45 -1.98
CA SER A 101 -4.47 14.26 -1.30
C SER A 101 -4.61 15.76 -1.56
N SER A 102 -5.52 16.18 -2.42
CA SER A 102 -5.86 17.59 -2.66
C SER A 102 -6.45 18.26 -1.40
N ALA A 103 -6.59 19.57 -1.41
CA ALA A 103 -7.25 20.30 -0.32
C ALA A 103 -8.71 19.85 -0.14
N ALA A 104 -9.43 19.60 -1.24
CA ALA A 104 -10.81 19.10 -1.24
C ALA A 104 -10.88 17.66 -0.69
N GLY A 105 -9.98 16.77 -1.14
CA GLY A 105 -9.92 15.38 -0.66
C GLY A 105 -9.58 15.29 0.83
N ARG A 106 -8.64 16.09 1.32
CA ARG A 106 -8.34 16.17 2.75
C ARG A 106 -9.53 16.69 3.57
N LYS A 107 -10.19 17.74 3.10
CA LYS A 107 -11.40 18.27 3.75
C LYS A 107 -12.47 17.19 3.85
N TRP A 108 -12.74 16.47 2.76
CA TRP A 108 -13.71 15.38 2.75
C TRP A 108 -13.35 14.27 3.75
N ARG A 109 -12.09 13.80 3.74
CA ARG A 109 -11.64 12.73 4.67
C ARG A 109 -11.79 13.15 6.14
N THR A 110 -11.42 14.39 6.48
CA THR A 110 -11.57 14.92 7.83
C THR A 110 -13.04 14.95 8.26
N ALA A 111 -13.92 15.46 7.39
CA ALA A 111 -15.37 15.52 7.68
C ALA A 111 -15.99 14.11 7.76
N TYR A 112 -15.56 13.18 6.92
CA TYR A 112 -16.05 11.79 6.92
C TYR A 112 -15.62 11.03 8.18
N SER A 113 -14.39 11.25 8.66
CA SER A 113 -13.82 10.59 9.83
C SER A 113 -14.31 11.18 11.16
N ASP A 114 -14.92 12.36 11.14
CA ASP A 114 -15.45 13.00 12.33
C ASP A 114 -16.72 12.25 12.82
N PRO A 115 -16.69 11.64 14.02
CA PRO A 115 -17.83 10.89 14.54
C PRO A 115 -19.01 11.81 14.90
N ASP A 116 -18.75 13.09 15.16
CA ASP A 116 -19.77 14.08 15.51
C ASP A 116 -20.42 14.70 14.26
N ASN A 117 -19.83 14.49 13.09
CA ASN A 117 -20.40 14.97 11.83
C ASN A 117 -21.54 14.07 11.37
N THR A 118 -22.76 14.51 11.61
CA THR A 118 -23.99 13.81 11.19
C THR A 118 -24.42 14.11 9.76
N GLU A 119 -23.89 15.20 9.18
CA GLU A 119 -24.16 15.62 7.80
C GLU A 119 -23.00 15.16 6.90
N LYS A 120 -23.09 13.91 6.42
CA LYS A 120 -22.17 13.42 5.40
C LYS A 120 -22.46 14.12 4.09
N GLU A 121 -21.44 14.71 3.46
CA GLU A 121 -21.59 15.27 2.11
C GLU A 121 -21.98 14.15 1.13
N ASP A 122 -22.82 14.48 0.15
CA ASP A 122 -23.12 13.61 -0.98
C ASP A 122 -21.81 13.38 -1.76
N LEU A 123 -21.50 12.13 -2.08
CA LEU A 123 -20.25 11.77 -2.80
C LEU A 123 -20.15 12.52 -4.12
N ASP A 124 -21.25 12.80 -4.80
CA ASP A 124 -21.29 13.51 -6.06
C ASP A 124 -20.79 14.97 -5.96
N SER A 125 -20.79 15.55 -4.76
CA SER A 125 -20.26 16.91 -4.50
C SER A 125 -18.80 16.93 -4.05
N THR A 126 -18.11 15.81 -4.09
CA THR A 126 -16.76 15.62 -3.57
C THR A 126 -15.76 15.28 -4.70
N VAL A 127 -14.59 14.73 -4.33
CA VAL A 127 -13.56 14.26 -5.29
C VAL A 127 -13.84 12.85 -5.85
N TRP A 128 -14.88 12.17 -5.37
CA TRP A 128 -15.13 10.78 -5.71
C TRP A 128 -15.61 10.53 -7.14
N PRO A 129 -16.44 11.36 -7.76
CA PRO A 129 -16.80 11.18 -9.17
C PRO A 129 -15.57 11.11 -10.07
N GLU A 130 -14.62 12.04 -9.90
CA GLU A 130 -13.36 12.06 -10.65
C GLU A 130 -12.48 10.83 -10.36
N ALA A 131 -12.45 10.36 -9.11
CA ALA A 131 -11.76 9.13 -8.72
C ALA A 131 -12.35 7.89 -9.41
N PHE A 132 -13.68 7.78 -9.50
CA PHE A 132 -14.34 6.67 -10.18
C PHE A 132 -14.18 6.73 -11.71
N GLU A 133 -14.23 7.92 -12.33
CA GLU A 133 -13.95 8.09 -13.76
C GLU A 133 -12.52 7.63 -14.08
N ARG A 134 -11.55 7.94 -13.23
CA ARG A 134 -10.17 7.49 -13.37
C ARG A 134 -10.03 5.97 -13.26
N LEU A 135 -10.74 5.34 -12.31
CA LEU A 135 -10.76 3.88 -12.20
C LEU A 135 -11.39 3.24 -13.44
N GLU A 136 -12.50 3.77 -13.93
CA GLU A 136 -13.15 3.29 -15.15
C GLU A 136 -12.21 3.37 -16.36
N GLN A 137 -11.48 4.49 -16.50
CA GLN A 137 -10.51 4.64 -17.56
C GLN A 137 -9.34 3.64 -17.41
N PHE A 138 -8.81 3.46 -16.21
CA PHE A 138 -7.76 2.48 -15.93
C PHE A 138 -8.18 1.05 -16.30
N ILE A 139 -9.40 0.65 -15.95
CA ILE A 139 -9.94 -0.67 -16.31
C ILE A 139 -9.97 -0.85 -17.84
N LYS A 140 -10.43 0.16 -18.57
CA LYS A 140 -10.46 0.13 -20.04
C LYS A 140 -9.06 0.04 -20.64
N ASP A 141 -8.15 0.86 -20.15
CA ASP A 141 -6.79 1.01 -20.69
C ASP A 141 -5.92 -0.22 -20.44
N THR A 142 -6.12 -0.89 -19.31
CA THR A 142 -5.37 -2.10 -18.94
C THR A 142 -6.03 -3.41 -19.38
N GLY A 143 -7.25 -3.34 -19.95
CA GLY A 143 -7.98 -4.50 -20.38
C GLY A 143 -8.47 -5.41 -19.25
N LEU A 144 -8.60 -4.87 -18.02
CA LEU A 144 -9.23 -5.58 -16.90
C LEU A 144 -10.69 -5.91 -17.22
N GLY A 145 -11.15 -7.09 -16.82
CA GLY A 145 -12.49 -7.57 -17.06
C GLY A 145 -13.08 -8.31 -15.87
N LEU A 146 -14.29 -8.86 -16.04
CA LEU A 146 -14.97 -9.59 -14.97
C LEU A 146 -14.19 -10.81 -14.47
N ASP A 147 -13.42 -11.46 -15.36
CA ASP A 147 -12.61 -12.63 -15.00
C ASP A 147 -11.48 -12.28 -14.03
N ASP A 148 -11.03 -11.00 -13.99
CA ASP A 148 -10.04 -10.55 -13.03
C ASP A 148 -10.59 -10.47 -11.59
N LEU A 149 -11.92 -10.36 -11.42
CA LEU A 149 -12.56 -10.36 -10.08
C LEU A 149 -12.48 -11.72 -9.37
N ASP A 150 -12.21 -12.80 -10.10
CA ASP A 150 -12.01 -14.14 -9.54
C ASP A 150 -10.53 -14.43 -9.20
N MET A 151 -9.62 -13.50 -9.55
CA MET A 151 -8.20 -13.66 -9.29
C MET A 151 -7.90 -13.49 -7.79
N ASN A 152 -7.35 -14.54 -7.19
CA ASN A 152 -6.81 -14.48 -5.82
C ASN A 152 -5.29 -14.33 -5.83
N TYR A 153 -4.69 -14.10 -4.66
CA TYR A 153 -3.26 -13.90 -4.50
C TYR A 153 -2.42 -15.05 -5.10
N ASP A 154 -2.80 -16.30 -4.83
CA ASP A 154 -2.05 -17.47 -5.31
C ASP A 154 -2.07 -17.54 -6.85
N SER A 155 -3.19 -17.21 -7.47
CA SER A 155 -3.33 -17.16 -8.94
C SER A 155 -2.45 -16.07 -9.55
N VAL A 156 -2.42 -14.87 -8.95
CA VAL A 156 -1.56 -13.77 -9.38
C VAL A 156 -0.09 -14.16 -9.27
N VAL A 157 0.31 -14.71 -8.13
CA VAL A 157 1.68 -15.16 -7.89
C VAL A 157 2.11 -16.23 -8.88
N GLU A 158 1.25 -17.25 -9.13
CA GLU A 158 1.54 -18.29 -10.11
C GLU A 158 1.70 -17.73 -11.53
N MET A 159 0.81 -16.81 -11.94
CA MET A 159 0.91 -16.19 -13.27
C MET A 159 2.20 -15.36 -13.40
N TYR A 160 2.55 -14.61 -12.38
CA TYR A 160 3.77 -13.80 -12.37
C TYR A 160 5.03 -14.68 -12.43
N GLN A 161 5.12 -15.71 -11.59
CA GLN A 161 6.24 -16.65 -11.53
C GLN A 161 6.40 -17.44 -12.85
N SER A 162 5.29 -17.81 -13.49
CA SER A 162 5.31 -18.54 -14.77
C SER A 162 5.56 -17.64 -15.99
N GLY A 163 5.74 -16.32 -15.79
CA GLY A 163 5.94 -15.37 -16.88
C GLY A 163 4.70 -15.11 -17.73
N ARG A 164 3.51 -15.37 -17.21
CA ARG A 164 2.23 -15.09 -17.87
C ARG A 164 1.61 -13.76 -17.50
N LEU A 165 2.17 -13.06 -16.50
CA LEU A 165 1.76 -11.76 -16.02
C LEU A 165 2.98 -10.85 -15.90
N ALA A 166 2.95 -9.68 -16.54
CA ALA A 166 4.09 -8.77 -16.58
C ALA A 166 4.15 -7.84 -15.36
N MET A 167 3.00 -7.34 -14.93
CA MET A 167 2.87 -6.41 -13.81
C MET A 167 1.64 -6.77 -12.98
N TYR A 168 1.73 -6.57 -11.66
CA TYR A 168 0.54 -6.68 -10.81
C TYR A 168 0.56 -5.61 -9.70
N PHE A 169 -0.62 -5.23 -9.21
CA PHE A 169 -0.72 -4.43 -8.00
C PHE A 169 -0.34 -5.29 -6.79
N GLY A 170 0.61 -4.79 -5.98
CA GLY A 170 1.10 -5.50 -4.82
C GLY A 170 1.97 -4.63 -3.93
N SER A 171 2.60 -5.25 -2.96
CA SER A 171 3.45 -4.57 -1.99
C SER A 171 4.94 -4.67 -2.31
N SER A 172 5.72 -3.76 -1.74
CA SER A 172 7.19 -3.75 -1.87
C SER A 172 7.85 -5.02 -1.32
N SER A 173 7.24 -5.69 -0.35
CA SER A 173 7.71 -6.98 0.17
C SER A 173 7.69 -8.09 -0.89
N GLY A 174 6.76 -8.04 -1.85
CA GLY A 174 6.69 -8.97 -2.98
C GLY A 174 7.93 -8.92 -3.87
N VAL A 175 8.57 -7.76 -4.00
CA VAL A 175 9.80 -7.61 -4.80
C VAL A 175 10.91 -8.53 -4.31
N LYS A 176 11.19 -8.49 -3.01
CA LYS A 176 12.22 -9.34 -2.40
C LYS A 176 11.90 -10.82 -2.56
N MET A 177 10.64 -11.19 -2.34
CA MET A 177 10.18 -12.57 -2.48
C MET A 177 10.49 -13.14 -3.88
N PHE A 178 10.25 -12.39 -4.94
CA PHE A 178 10.50 -12.85 -6.31
C PHE A 178 11.99 -12.77 -6.69
N GLN A 179 12.71 -11.77 -6.21
CA GLN A 179 14.17 -11.69 -6.39
C GLN A 179 14.88 -12.89 -5.77
N ASP A 180 14.45 -13.36 -4.60
CA ASP A 180 14.99 -14.56 -3.94
C ASP A 180 14.70 -15.84 -4.75
N GLN A 181 13.74 -15.82 -5.66
CA GLN A 181 13.40 -16.90 -6.60
C GLN A 181 14.11 -16.74 -7.95
N GLY A 182 14.95 -15.72 -8.11
CA GLY A 182 15.72 -15.46 -9.32
C GLY A 182 14.95 -14.72 -10.42
N ILE A 183 13.81 -14.10 -10.12
CA ILE A 183 13.05 -13.25 -11.04
C ILE A 183 13.49 -11.80 -10.83
N HIS A 184 14.03 -11.16 -11.85
CA HIS A 184 14.41 -9.75 -11.78
C HIS A 184 13.17 -8.87 -11.68
N THR A 185 12.81 -8.54 -10.45
CA THR A 185 11.62 -7.77 -10.12
C THR A 185 11.98 -6.34 -9.70
N THR A 186 11.19 -5.38 -10.12
CA THR A 186 11.26 -3.99 -9.66
C THR A 186 9.89 -3.51 -9.19
N PHE A 187 9.84 -2.30 -8.63
CA PHE A 187 8.65 -1.71 -8.06
C PHE A 187 8.41 -0.33 -8.66
N LEU A 188 7.19 -0.06 -9.09
CA LEU A 188 6.79 1.21 -9.68
C LEU A 188 5.63 1.84 -8.90
N PRO A 189 5.58 3.18 -8.86
CA PRO A 189 4.48 3.91 -8.24
C PRO A 189 3.21 3.85 -9.08
N PHE A 190 2.10 4.28 -8.49
CA PHE A 190 0.92 4.69 -9.27
C PHE A 190 1.26 5.94 -10.06
N PHE A 191 1.07 5.86 -11.36
CA PHE A 191 1.21 6.99 -12.27
C PHE A 191 -0.11 7.72 -12.41
N GLN A 192 -0.07 9.03 -12.29
CA GLN A 192 -1.24 9.89 -12.48
C GLN A 192 -1.17 10.56 -13.86
N GLU A 193 -2.33 10.87 -14.44
CA GLU A 193 -2.40 11.58 -15.72
C GLU A 193 -1.75 12.97 -15.69
N ASN A 194 -1.76 13.62 -14.54
CA ASN A 194 -1.09 14.92 -14.34
C ASN A 194 0.44 14.80 -14.21
N GLY A 195 1.01 13.60 -14.36
CA GLY A 195 2.44 13.32 -14.25
C GLY A 195 2.96 13.10 -12.83
N GLU A 196 2.12 13.21 -11.81
CA GLU A 196 2.50 12.86 -10.43
C GLU A 196 2.68 11.35 -10.28
N LYS A 197 3.47 10.96 -9.29
CA LYS A 197 3.78 9.57 -8.95
C LYS A 197 3.55 9.35 -7.47
N TRP A 198 2.72 8.37 -7.13
CA TRP A 198 2.33 8.11 -5.77
C TRP A 198 2.63 6.68 -5.35
N LEU A 199 3.08 6.53 -4.11
CA LEU A 199 3.11 5.26 -3.40
C LEU A 199 2.16 5.37 -2.20
N MET A 200 1.34 4.37 -2.01
CA MET A 200 0.64 4.22 -0.74
C MET A 200 1.58 3.53 0.23
N THR A 201 1.66 4.04 1.46
CA THR A 201 2.46 3.41 2.51
C THR A 201 1.58 3.07 3.69
N THR A 202 1.70 1.84 4.15
CA THR A 202 0.92 1.33 5.29
C THR A 202 1.86 0.91 6.41
N PRO A 203 1.69 1.43 7.64
CA PRO A 203 2.38 0.89 8.81
C PRO A 203 1.97 -0.56 9.02
N TYR A 204 2.96 -1.44 9.19
CA TYR A 204 2.73 -2.89 9.25
C TYR A 204 3.30 -3.50 10.54
N PHE A 205 2.74 -4.65 10.96
CA PHE A 205 3.12 -5.34 12.18
C PHE A 205 3.14 -4.42 13.41
N GLN A 206 1.95 -4.01 13.85
CA GLN A 206 1.83 -3.21 15.06
C GLN A 206 2.11 -4.06 16.30
N VAL A 207 2.88 -3.51 17.21
CA VAL A 207 3.19 -4.11 18.51
C VAL A 207 2.67 -3.24 19.64
N ALA A 208 2.22 -3.90 20.71
CA ALA A 208 1.76 -3.25 21.92
C ALA A 208 2.28 -4.01 23.15
N LEU A 209 2.35 -3.33 24.27
CA LEU A 209 2.68 -3.96 25.57
C LEU A 209 1.47 -3.99 26.46
N ASN A 210 1.29 -5.13 27.15
CA ASN A 210 0.22 -5.30 28.12
C ASN A 210 0.45 -4.38 29.33
N ARG A 211 -0.59 -3.70 29.79
CA ARG A 211 -0.57 -2.78 30.92
C ARG A 211 -0.13 -3.44 32.23
N ASP A 212 -0.40 -4.74 32.41
CA ASP A 212 -0.02 -5.47 33.61
C ASP A 212 1.50 -5.56 33.81
N LEU A 213 2.29 -5.34 32.74
CA LEU A 213 3.75 -5.23 32.83
C LEU A 213 4.19 -4.04 33.71
N ALA A 214 3.34 -3.04 33.91
CA ALA A 214 3.63 -1.91 34.82
C ALA A 214 3.77 -2.37 36.28
N GLN A 215 3.19 -3.51 36.67
CA GLN A 215 3.23 -4.06 38.00
C GLN A 215 4.49 -4.93 38.26
N ASP A 216 5.24 -5.32 37.23
CA ASP A 216 6.48 -6.10 37.31
C ASP A 216 7.60 -5.37 36.55
N GLU A 217 8.40 -4.63 37.29
CA GLU A 217 9.49 -3.83 36.73
C GLU A 217 10.51 -4.67 35.93
N THR A 218 10.80 -5.91 36.40
CA THR A 218 11.75 -6.79 35.73
C THR A 218 11.21 -7.25 34.36
N ARG A 219 9.95 -7.68 34.33
CA ARG A 219 9.29 -8.06 33.05
C ARG A 219 9.12 -6.88 32.13
N ARG A 220 8.72 -5.71 32.67
CA ARG A 220 8.60 -4.48 31.90
C ARG A 220 9.92 -4.10 31.22
N LYS A 221 11.04 -4.08 31.97
CA LYS A 221 12.36 -3.80 31.40
C LYS A 221 12.75 -4.74 30.27
N LYS A 222 12.43 -6.04 30.42
CA LYS A 222 12.69 -7.04 29.35
C LYS A 222 11.83 -6.78 28.12
N ALA A 223 10.54 -6.53 28.29
CA ALA A 223 9.62 -6.23 27.21
C ALA A 223 10.03 -4.94 26.45
N MET A 224 10.39 -3.89 27.18
CA MET A 224 10.90 -2.64 26.58
C MET A 224 12.19 -2.88 25.79
N LYS A 225 13.12 -3.69 26.31
CA LYS A 225 14.33 -4.04 25.57
C LYS A 225 14.03 -4.79 24.26
N VAL A 226 13.05 -5.71 24.28
CA VAL A 226 12.62 -6.39 23.05
C VAL A 226 12.07 -5.38 22.06
N LEU A 227 11.19 -4.48 22.50
CA LEU A 227 10.60 -3.44 21.66
C LEU A 227 11.66 -2.51 21.07
N ASP A 228 12.60 -2.02 21.89
CA ASP A 228 13.72 -1.19 21.44
C ASP A 228 14.61 -1.93 20.43
N THR A 229 14.82 -3.25 20.62
CA THR A 229 15.59 -4.07 19.67
C THR A 229 14.85 -4.23 18.35
N MET A 230 13.53 -4.49 18.37
CA MET A 230 12.73 -4.64 17.14
C MET A 230 12.73 -3.37 16.28
N LEU A 231 12.80 -2.20 16.92
CA LEU A 231 12.79 -0.89 16.25
C LEU A 231 14.19 -0.26 16.10
N SER A 232 15.26 -1.01 16.39
CA SER A 232 16.63 -0.55 16.18
C SER A 232 17.01 -0.59 14.70
N GLU A 233 17.96 0.25 14.28
CA GLU A 233 18.52 0.24 12.92
C GLU A 233 19.07 -1.13 12.53
N ASP A 234 19.73 -1.82 13.48
CA ASP A 234 20.32 -3.14 13.24
C ASP A 234 19.26 -4.22 12.93
N ALA A 235 18.05 -4.09 13.46
CA ALA A 235 16.98 -5.05 13.24
C ALA A 235 16.12 -4.70 11.99
N GLN A 236 16.21 -3.45 11.53
CA GLN A 236 15.46 -2.96 10.36
C GLN A 236 16.25 -3.07 9.05
N ASN A 237 17.57 -3.28 9.11
CA ASN A 237 18.47 -3.52 7.98
C ASN A 237 18.75 -5.02 7.78
#